data_40564f3b1a38a83679ba67a384a79a3a
#
_entry.id   40564f3b1a38a83679ba67a384a79a3a
#
_cell.length_a   1.000
_cell.length_b   1.000
_cell.length_c   1.000
_cell.angle_alpha   90.00
_cell.angle_beta   90.00
_cell.angle_gamma   90.00
#
_symmetry.space_group_name_H-M   'P 1'
#
loop_
_entity.id
_entity.type
_entity.pdbx_description
1 polymer ?
#
loop_
_entity_poly.entity_id
_entity_poly.type
_entity_poly.pdbx_seq_one_letter_code
_entity_poly.pdbx_strand_id
1 'polypeptide(L)'
;YFGEHTQVTVMCHSCGWRQTDFIPAEGKKAGGWTLILENEEQLKSRIVRSSSCTVSILELDLEVNPGSSSTGYVSNVEGVLNRFTKIIDMVLGDLDDENSNEDMTRLKDMKYQIENVGKDDDVRLTLEFLDPHGHSMIIDQNATERDLTEAELESLPVGPDPAVFSKND
;
A
#
# COMPACT_ATOMS: atom_id res chain seq x y z
N TYR A 1 6.64 18.72 4.41
CA TYR A 1 5.50 17.92 4.86
C TYR A 1 5.91 16.50 5.30
N PHE A 2 6.85 15.86 4.58
CA PHE A 2 7.26 14.46 4.81
C PHE A 2 8.49 14.32 5.71
N GLY A 3 9.02 15.41 6.27
CA GLY A 3 10.35 15.40 6.81
C GLY A 3 11.40 15.18 5.70
N GLU A 4 12.61 14.94 6.08
CA GLU A 4 13.72 14.71 5.16
C GLU A 4 13.72 13.24 4.71
N HIS A 5 13.53 12.99 3.42
CA HIS A 5 13.56 11.65 2.82
C HIS A 5 14.60 11.60 1.70
N THR A 6 15.30 10.48 1.63
CA THR A 6 16.20 10.18 0.51
C THR A 6 15.49 9.25 -0.45
N GLN A 7 15.33 9.68 -1.70
CA GLN A 7 14.89 8.79 -2.78
C GLN A 7 16.09 8.04 -3.33
N VAL A 8 16.07 6.73 -3.24
CA VAL A 8 17.10 5.85 -3.79
C VAL A 8 16.53 5.12 -4.99
N THR A 9 17.23 5.17 -6.12
CA THR A 9 16.86 4.38 -7.31
C THR A 9 18.02 3.49 -7.69
N VAL A 10 17.79 2.18 -7.68
CA VAL A 10 18.73 1.16 -8.15
C VAL A 10 18.31 0.72 -9.55
N MET A 11 19.26 0.66 -10.47
CA MET A 11 19.01 0.28 -11.85
C MET A 11 20.07 -0.72 -12.34
N CYS A 12 19.61 -1.80 -12.96
CA CYS A 12 20.47 -2.74 -13.65
C CYS A 12 20.68 -2.28 -15.10
N HIS A 13 21.91 -1.93 -15.46
CA HIS A 13 22.22 -1.46 -16.82
C HIS A 13 22.17 -2.55 -17.89
N SER A 14 22.22 -3.83 -17.50
CA SER A 14 22.18 -4.95 -18.45
C SER A 14 20.77 -5.37 -18.84
N CYS A 15 19.81 -5.39 -17.91
CA CYS A 15 18.43 -5.83 -18.18
C CYS A 15 17.40 -4.72 -18.04
N GLY A 16 17.80 -3.49 -17.64
CA GLY A 16 16.89 -2.36 -17.47
C GLY A 16 16.05 -2.43 -16.19
N TRP A 17 16.21 -3.43 -15.33
CA TRP A 17 15.50 -3.52 -14.08
C TRP A 17 15.77 -2.27 -13.23
N ARG A 18 14.72 -1.75 -12.63
CA ARG A 18 14.76 -0.52 -11.82
C ARG A 18 13.85 -0.64 -10.61
N GLN A 19 14.37 -0.26 -9.46
CA GLN A 19 13.64 -0.15 -8.21
C GLN A 19 13.87 1.23 -7.60
N THR A 20 12.82 1.85 -7.11
CA THR A 20 12.89 3.12 -6.39
C THR A 20 12.31 2.92 -5.00
N ASP A 21 12.96 3.49 -4.00
CA ASP A 21 12.47 3.51 -2.63
C ASP A 21 12.66 4.88 -1.98
N PHE A 22 11.92 5.14 -0.91
CA PHE A 22 11.97 6.36 -0.12
C PHE A 22 12.38 5.99 1.30
N ILE A 23 13.52 6.50 1.74
CA ILE A 23 14.11 6.22 3.04
C ILE A 23 14.06 7.51 3.87
N PRO A 24 13.39 7.53 5.04
CA PRO A 24 13.43 8.68 5.92
C PRO A 24 14.86 8.90 6.45
N ALA A 25 15.26 10.18 6.59
CA ALA A 25 16.59 10.54 7.07
C ALA A 25 16.85 10.08 8.51
N GLU A 26 15.81 10.06 9.31
CA GLU A 26 15.82 9.44 10.63
C GLU A 26 15.38 7.99 10.49
N GLY A 27 16.27 7.04 10.82
CA GLY A 27 15.94 5.61 10.79
C GLY A 27 14.72 5.33 11.65
N LYS A 28 13.64 4.82 11.04
CA LYS A 28 12.42 4.43 11.75
C LYS A 28 12.43 2.94 12.06
N LYS A 29 11.70 2.59 13.11
CA LYS A 29 11.41 1.20 13.45
C LYS A 29 10.28 0.69 12.55
N ALA A 30 10.20 -0.64 12.42
CA ALA A 30 9.05 -1.30 11.81
C ALA A 30 7.76 -0.76 12.41
N GLY A 31 6.83 -0.34 11.57
CA GLY A 31 5.63 0.37 12.02
C GLY A 31 4.42 0.14 11.13
N GLY A 32 3.26 0.34 11.73
CA GLY A 32 1.97 0.34 11.07
C GLY A 32 1.32 1.72 11.14
N TRP A 33 0.61 2.07 10.09
CA TRP A 33 -0.22 3.27 10.00
C TRP A 33 -1.64 2.88 9.69
N THR A 34 -2.60 3.51 10.37
CA THR A 34 -4.03 3.27 10.17
C THR A 34 -4.75 4.58 10.01
N LEU A 35 -5.62 4.69 9.02
CA LEU A 35 -6.51 5.83 8.79
C LEU A 35 -7.92 5.34 8.48
N ILE A 36 -8.88 5.76 9.30
CA ILE A 36 -10.31 5.54 9.03
C ILE A 36 -10.78 6.65 8.08
N LEU A 37 -11.30 6.25 6.93
CA LEU A 37 -11.76 7.15 5.88
C LEU A 37 -13.25 7.45 6.10
N GLU A 38 -13.54 8.71 6.44
CA GLU A 38 -14.89 9.19 6.78
C GLU A 38 -15.33 10.39 5.94
N ASN A 39 -14.40 11.05 5.25
CA ASN A 39 -14.71 12.26 4.48
C ASN A 39 -13.74 12.46 3.31
N GLU A 40 -14.14 13.30 2.34
CA GLU A 40 -13.36 13.60 1.13
C GLU A 40 -12.00 14.26 1.39
N GLU A 41 -11.84 15.01 2.48
CA GLU A 41 -10.56 15.65 2.79
C GLU A 41 -9.46 14.62 3.06
N GLN A 42 -9.82 13.52 3.73
CA GLN A 42 -8.89 12.42 3.99
C GLN A 42 -8.41 11.72 2.71
N LEU A 43 -9.21 11.74 1.63
CA LEU A 43 -8.80 11.19 0.33
C LEU A 43 -7.62 11.97 -0.28
N LYS A 44 -7.48 13.25 0.08
CA LYS A 44 -6.39 14.12 -0.36
C LYS A 44 -5.13 13.99 0.49
N SER A 45 -5.22 13.32 1.64
CA SER A 45 -4.11 13.13 2.56
C SER A 45 -2.94 12.43 1.89
N ARG A 46 -1.74 12.96 2.11
CA ARG A 46 -0.52 12.46 1.49
C ARG A 46 -0.06 11.17 2.12
N ILE A 47 0.47 10.30 1.30
CA ILE A 47 1.09 9.05 1.74
C ILE A 47 2.47 8.87 1.12
N VAL A 48 3.33 8.21 1.88
CA VAL A 48 4.57 7.60 1.38
C VAL A 48 4.44 6.10 1.60
N ARG A 49 4.55 5.33 0.53
CA ARG A 49 4.60 3.87 0.60
C ARG A 49 5.98 3.40 0.16
N SER A 50 6.66 2.65 1.01
CA SER A 50 7.96 2.02 0.69
C SER A 50 7.78 0.75 -0.13
N SER A 51 8.87 0.23 -0.66
CA SER A 51 8.86 -1.03 -1.42
C SER A 51 8.52 -2.26 -0.58
N SER A 52 8.66 -2.18 0.76
CA SER A 52 8.39 -3.26 1.71
C SER A 52 6.99 -3.20 2.34
N CYS A 53 6.23 -2.14 2.07
CA CYS A 53 4.94 -1.93 2.74
C CYS A 53 3.83 -2.81 2.17
N THR A 54 3.14 -3.51 3.05
CA THR A 54 1.83 -4.12 2.79
C THR A 54 0.74 -3.09 3.01
N VAL A 55 -0.22 -3.03 2.10
CA VAL A 55 -1.35 -2.08 2.15
C VAL A 55 -2.65 -2.85 2.16
N SER A 56 -3.52 -2.58 3.13
CA SER A 56 -4.79 -3.28 3.31
C SER A 56 -5.98 -2.33 3.43
N ILE A 57 -7.15 -2.80 3.01
CA ILE A 57 -8.46 -2.22 3.32
C ILE A 57 -9.21 -3.24 4.16
N LEU A 58 -9.30 -3.00 5.47
CA LEU A 58 -9.67 -4.01 6.45
C LEU A 58 -11.09 -4.55 6.26
N GLU A 59 -12.08 -3.67 6.04
CA GLU A 59 -13.49 -4.06 5.91
C GLU A 59 -13.76 -4.89 4.66
N LEU A 60 -12.90 -4.78 3.66
CA LEU A 60 -13.04 -5.49 2.38
C LEU A 60 -12.18 -6.75 2.31
N ASP A 61 -11.35 -7.01 3.33
CA ASP A 61 -10.36 -8.09 3.30
C ASP A 61 -9.47 -8.04 2.04
N LEU A 62 -9.12 -6.80 1.63
CA LEU A 62 -8.25 -6.54 0.50
C LEU A 62 -6.85 -6.22 0.99
N GLU A 63 -5.87 -6.91 0.43
CA GLU A 63 -4.47 -6.74 0.77
C GLU A 63 -3.59 -6.74 -0.48
N VAL A 64 -2.64 -5.81 -0.53
CA VAL A 64 -1.59 -5.74 -1.55
C VAL A 64 -0.23 -5.86 -0.88
N ASN A 65 0.37 -7.02 -1.05
CA ASN A 65 1.70 -7.34 -0.56
C ASN A 65 2.80 -6.82 -1.50
N PRO A 66 3.99 -6.49 -0.96
CA PRO A 66 5.13 -6.15 -1.79
C PRO A 66 5.61 -7.37 -2.58
N GLY A 67 5.56 -7.27 -3.90
CA GLY A 67 6.14 -8.28 -4.80
C GLY A 67 7.63 -8.03 -5.06
N SER A 68 8.28 -8.94 -5.79
CA SER A 68 9.70 -8.87 -6.15
C SER A 68 10.10 -7.63 -6.96
N SER A 69 9.14 -6.96 -7.59
CA SER A 69 9.33 -5.72 -8.36
C SER A 69 8.69 -4.52 -7.68
N SER A 70 8.36 -4.63 -6.39
CA SER A 70 7.72 -3.55 -5.65
C SER A 70 8.62 -2.31 -5.60
N THR A 71 8.04 -1.15 -5.87
CA THR A 71 8.72 0.14 -5.78
C THR A 71 7.98 1.05 -4.82
N GLY A 72 8.73 1.85 -4.07
CA GLY A 72 8.17 2.91 -3.26
C GLY A 72 7.55 4.02 -4.14
N TYR A 73 6.56 4.70 -3.61
CA TYR A 73 5.94 5.85 -4.26
C TYR A 73 5.36 6.84 -3.25
N VAL A 74 5.24 8.09 -3.68
CA VAL A 74 4.49 9.13 -2.98
C VAL A 74 3.18 9.37 -3.74
N SER A 75 2.08 9.44 -3.01
CA SER A 75 0.74 9.63 -3.57
C SER A 75 -0.17 10.34 -2.56
N ASN A 76 -1.46 10.23 -2.75
CA ASN A 76 -2.50 10.53 -1.76
C ASN A 76 -3.35 9.26 -1.55
N VAL A 77 -4.24 9.29 -0.56
CA VAL A 77 -5.14 8.18 -0.24
C VAL A 77 -5.96 7.77 -1.45
N GLU A 78 -6.57 8.73 -2.17
CA GLU A 78 -7.32 8.45 -3.40
C GLU A 78 -6.49 7.68 -4.43
N GLY A 79 -5.22 8.05 -4.62
CA GLY A 79 -4.31 7.34 -5.52
C GLY A 79 -4.03 5.90 -5.10
N VAL A 80 -4.04 5.60 -3.80
CA VAL A 80 -3.96 4.23 -3.28
C VAL A 80 -5.26 3.47 -3.56
N LEU A 81 -6.40 4.04 -3.25
CA LEU A 81 -7.72 3.45 -3.51
C LEU A 81 -7.92 3.14 -5.01
N ASN A 82 -7.51 4.05 -5.89
CA ASN A 82 -7.54 3.84 -7.34
C ASN A 82 -6.66 2.67 -7.83
N ARG A 83 -5.65 2.26 -7.06
CA ARG A 83 -4.87 1.06 -7.38
C ARG A 83 -5.66 -0.21 -7.07
N PHE A 84 -6.41 -0.23 -5.96
CA PHE A 84 -7.31 -1.33 -5.63
C PHE A 84 -8.43 -1.48 -6.66
N THR A 85 -9.09 -0.38 -7.06
CA THR A 85 -10.15 -0.44 -8.11
C THR A 85 -9.63 -0.98 -9.43
N LYS A 86 -8.41 -0.62 -9.83
CA LYS A 86 -7.78 -1.16 -11.06
C LYS A 86 -7.52 -2.67 -10.97
N ILE A 87 -7.11 -3.16 -9.81
CA ILE A 87 -6.93 -4.61 -9.59
C ILE A 87 -8.28 -5.31 -9.66
N ILE A 88 -9.31 -4.77 -9.01
CA ILE A 88 -10.67 -5.32 -9.07
C ILE A 88 -11.18 -5.34 -10.51
N ASP A 89 -11.00 -4.26 -11.28
CA ASP A 89 -11.40 -4.19 -12.68
C ASP A 89 -10.68 -5.23 -13.55
N MET A 90 -9.40 -5.47 -13.29
CA MET A 90 -8.63 -6.50 -13.98
C MET A 90 -9.19 -7.89 -13.68
N VAL A 91 -9.45 -8.20 -12.41
CA VAL A 91 -10.03 -9.49 -12.00
C VAL A 91 -11.42 -9.67 -12.58
N LEU A 92 -12.26 -8.61 -12.56
CA LEU A 92 -13.60 -8.64 -13.17
C LEU A 92 -13.54 -8.90 -14.69
N GLY A 93 -12.50 -8.39 -15.38
CA GLY A 93 -12.30 -8.63 -16.80
C GLY A 93 -11.84 -10.04 -17.16
N ASP A 94 -11.21 -10.73 -16.21
CA ASP A 94 -10.70 -12.09 -16.38
C ASP A 94 -11.72 -13.18 -15.97
N LEU A 95 -12.83 -12.80 -15.30
CA LEU A 95 -13.88 -13.73 -14.90
C LEU A 95 -14.78 -14.09 -16.11
N ASP A 96 -14.86 -15.37 -16.42
CA ASP A 96 -15.78 -15.92 -17.41
C ASP A 96 -17.22 -15.94 -16.86
N ASP A 97 -18.21 -15.63 -17.71
CA ASP A 97 -19.64 -15.51 -17.39
C ASP A 97 -20.28 -16.78 -16.77
N GLU A 98 -19.62 -17.94 -16.89
CA GLU A 98 -20.23 -19.23 -16.49
C GLU A 98 -20.05 -19.60 -15.01
N ASN A 99 -19.14 -19.00 -14.23
CA ASN A 99 -18.75 -19.56 -12.92
C ASN A 99 -18.87 -18.68 -11.68
N SER A 100 -19.31 -17.42 -11.75
CA SER A 100 -19.20 -16.61 -10.54
C SER A 100 -20.09 -15.37 -10.41
N ASN A 101 -21.39 -15.53 -10.53
CA ASN A 101 -22.32 -14.43 -10.21
C ASN A 101 -22.12 -13.87 -8.78
N GLU A 102 -21.70 -14.72 -7.85
CA GLU A 102 -21.45 -14.35 -6.45
C GLU A 102 -20.15 -13.55 -6.32
N ASP A 103 -19.05 -14.03 -6.91
CA ASP A 103 -17.73 -13.35 -6.89
C ASP A 103 -17.79 -12.02 -7.64
N MET A 104 -18.44 -12.00 -8.80
CA MET A 104 -18.66 -10.76 -9.56
C MET A 104 -19.46 -9.72 -8.76
N THR A 105 -20.48 -10.18 -8.03
CA THR A 105 -21.30 -9.29 -7.20
C THR A 105 -20.49 -8.74 -6.05
N ARG A 106 -19.71 -9.60 -5.37
CA ARG A 106 -18.79 -9.20 -4.29
C ARG A 106 -17.76 -8.18 -4.75
N LEU A 107 -17.09 -8.44 -5.89
CA LEU A 107 -16.08 -7.52 -6.43
C LEU A 107 -16.68 -6.17 -6.85
N LYS A 108 -17.89 -6.16 -7.42
CA LYS A 108 -18.62 -4.92 -7.75
C LYS A 108 -19.00 -4.14 -6.50
N ASP A 109 -19.41 -4.82 -5.44
CA ASP A 109 -19.73 -4.19 -4.16
C ASP A 109 -18.48 -3.59 -3.51
N MET A 110 -17.35 -4.33 -3.48
CA MET A 110 -16.07 -3.80 -3.01
C MET A 110 -15.65 -2.54 -3.77
N LYS A 111 -15.77 -2.58 -5.10
CA LYS A 111 -15.47 -1.43 -5.96
C LYS A 111 -16.37 -0.25 -5.62
N TYR A 112 -17.67 -0.47 -5.47
CA TYR A 112 -18.62 0.56 -5.08
C TYR A 112 -18.22 1.22 -3.76
N GLN A 113 -17.89 0.44 -2.74
CA GLN A 113 -17.47 0.96 -1.44
C GLN A 113 -16.21 1.82 -1.56
N ILE A 114 -15.18 1.36 -2.30
CA ILE A 114 -13.95 2.11 -2.52
C ILE A 114 -14.21 3.45 -3.26
N GLU A 115 -15.08 3.46 -4.25
CA GLU A 115 -15.40 4.66 -5.05
C GLU A 115 -16.28 5.67 -4.30
N ASN A 116 -17.01 5.23 -3.27
CA ASN A 116 -17.96 6.06 -2.52
C ASN A 116 -17.50 6.40 -1.10
N VAL A 117 -16.38 5.83 -0.62
CA VAL A 117 -15.84 6.20 0.69
C VAL A 117 -15.54 7.69 0.75
N GLY A 118 -15.93 8.32 1.86
CA GLY A 118 -15.80 9.76 2.08
C GLY A 118 -16.84 10.63 1.35
N LYS A 119 -17.68 10.04 0.49
CA LYS A 119 -18.77 10.70 -0.24
C LYS A 119 -20.13 10.25 0.26
N ASP A 120 -20.23 9.01 0.69
CA ASP A 120 -21.40 8.36 1.25
C ASP A 120 -21.15 8.13 2.75
N ASP A 121 -21.96 8.70 3.61
CA ASP A 121 -21.83 8.63 5.08
C ASP A 121 -21.99 7.21 5.63
N ASP A 122 -22.61 6.32 4.86
CA ASP A 122 -22.79 4.91 5.23
C ASP A 122 -21.58 4.04 4.87
N VAL A 123 -20.61 4.58 4.08
CA VAL A 123 -19.41 3.87 3.65
C VAL A 123 -18.20 4.34 4.44
N ARG A 124 -17.67 3.44 5.27
CA ARG A 124 -16.42 3.66 6.02
C ARG A 124 -15.43 2.57 5.70
N LEU A 125 -14.20 2.95 5.42
CA LEU A 125 -13.11 2.01 5.14
C LEU A 125 -11.88 2.40 5.97
N THR A 126 -11.17 1.39 6.43
CA THR A 126 -9.92 1.55 7.16
C THR A 126 -8.76 1.19 6.26
N LEU A 127 -7.95 2.19 5.94
CA LEU A 127 -6.69 2.01 5.22
C LEU A 127 -5.58 1.70 6.23
N GLU A 128 -4.90 0.57 6.05
CA GLU A 128 -3.78 0.16 6.88
C GLU A 128 -2.50 -0.03 6.05
N PHE A 129 -1.39 0.48 6.58
CA PHE A 129 -0.04 0.26 6.08
C PHE A 129 0.74 -0.50 7.13
N LEU A 130 1.35 -1.63 6.76
CA LEU A 130 2.26 -2.38 7.61
C LEU A 130 3.62 -2.44 6.93
N ASP A 131 4.63 -1.83 7.55
CA ASP A 131 5.96 -1.69 6.95
C ASP A 131 7.05 -2.22 7.88
N PRO A 132 7.64 -3.38 7.59
CA PRO A 132 8.72 -3.94 8.38
C PRO A 132 9.99 -3.07 8.43
N HIS A 133 10.17 -2.15 7.49
CA HIS A 133 11.28 -1.18 7.51
C HIS A 133 10.89 0.19 8.09
N GLY A 134 9.60 0.45 8.32
CA GLY A 134 9.12 1.69 8.89
C GLY A 134 9.29 2.93 8.01
N HIS A 135 9.44 2.76 6.71
CA HIS A 135 9.66 3.86 5.76
C HIS A 135 8.36 4.45 5.21
N SER A 136 7.25 3.80 5.47
CA SER A 136 5.93 4.25 5.01
C SER A 136 5.25 5.15 6.02
N MET A 137 4.38 6.04 5.54
CA MET A 137 3.59 6.92 6.41
C MET A 137 2.31 7.40 5.75
N ILE A 138 1.31 7.69 6.58
CA ILE A 138 0.08 8.39 6.20
C ILE A 138 0.09 9.75 6.90
N ILE A 139 0.02 10.85 6.14
CA ILE A 139 0.08 12.21 6.69
C ILE A 139 -1.34 12.76 6.76
N ASP A 140 -1.99 12.46 7.86
CA ASP A 140 -3.30 12.94 8.24
C ASP A 140 -3.35 13.12 9.76
N GLN A 141 -4.09 14.11 10.25
CA GLN A 141 -4.22 14.36 11.68
C GLN A 141 -4.96 13.25 12.43
N ASN A 142 -5.76 12.46 11.72
CA ASN A 142 -6.52 11.33 12.25
C ASN A 142 -5.82 9.98 12.02
N ALA A 143 -4.68 9.98 11.32
CA ALA A 143 -3.89 8.77 11.15
C ALA A 143 -3.20 8.39 12.46
N THR A 144 -3.19 7.11 12.77
CA THR A 144 -2.51 6.57 13.96
C THR A 144 -1.32 5.73 13.55
N GLU A 145 -0.18 5.98 14.21
CA GLU A 145 1.04 5.19 14.06
C GLU A 145 1.17 4.22 15.24
N ARG A 146 1.64 3.00 14.97
CA ARG A 146 1.92 1.99 15.97
C ARG A 146 3.14 1.15 15.63
N ASP A 147 3.78 0.58 16.63
CA ASP A 147 4.79 -0.45 16.39
C ASP A 147 4.12 -1.72 15.87
N LEU A 148 4.84 -2.49 15.04
CA LEU A 148 4.41 -3.83 14.64
C LEU A 148 4.67 -4.84 15.76
N THR A 149 3.77 -5.80 15.90
CA THR A 149 3.96 -6.95 16.78
C THR A 149 4.98 -7.93 16.21
N GLU A 150 5.59 -8.77 17.05
CA GLU A 150 6.52 -9.82 16.59
C GLU A 150 5.85 -10.77 15.59
N ALA A 151 4.58 -11.12 15.81
CA ALA A 151 3.82 -11.99 14.91
C ALA A 151 3.59 -11.35 13.53
N GLU A 152 3.32 -10.04 13.49
CA GLU A 152 3.21 -9.29 12.21
C GLU A 152 4.56 -9.25 11.50
N LEU A 153 5.65 -8.98 12.22
CA LEU A 153 7.00 -8.95 11.63
C LEU A 153 7.41 -10.30 11.03
N GLU A 154 7.03 -11.41 11.65
CA GLU A 154 7.30 -12.74 11.14
C GLU A 154 6.44 -13.12 9.92
N SER A 155 5.22 -12.59 9.82
CA SER A 155 4.26 -12.92 8.76
C SER A 155 4.36 -12.02 7.54
N LEU A 156 4.81 -10.77 7.72
CA LEU A 156 4.88 -9.80 6.63
C LEU A 156 5.95 -10.18 5.59
N PRO A 157 5.60 -10.11 4.29
CA PRO A 157 6.59 -10.29 3.24
C PRO A 157 7.58 -9.11 3.25
N VAL A 158 8.85 -9.41 3.31
CA VAL A 158 9.93 -8.40 3.42
C VAL A 158 10.27 -7.77 2.06
N GLY A 159 9.49 -7.87 1.06
CA GLY A 159 9.79 -7.25 -0.24
C GLY A 159 11.15 -7.66 -0.84
N PRO A 160 11.59 -7.03 -1.92
CA PRO A 160 12.92 -7.29 -2.46
C PRO A 160 13.97 -6.73 -1.49
N ASP A 161 14.76 -7.63 -0.91
CA ASP A 161 15.95 -7.25 -0.16
C ASP A 161 16.86 -6.42 -1.08
N PRO A 162 17.32 -5.22 -0.69
CA PRO A 162 18.33 -4.53 -1.45
C PRO A 162 19.54 -5.44 -1.52
N ALA A 163 19.84 -5.97 -2.69
CA ALA A 163 20.92 -6.90 -2.88
C ALA A 163 22.21 -6.26 -2.38
N VAL A 164 22.70 -6.69 -1.24
CA VAL A 164 24.01 -6.34 -0.72
C VAL A 164 25.02 -7.10 -1.58
N PHE A 165 25.46 -6.47 -2.65
CA PHE A 165 26.57 -6.98 -3.42
C PHE A 165 27.84 -6.82 -2.57
N SER A 166 28.24 -7.89 -1.89
CA SER A 166 29.60 -7.94 -1.34
C SER A 166 30.59 -7.91 -2.52
N LYS A 167 31.43 -6.89 -2.57
CA LYS A 167 32.54 -6.81 -3.51
C LYS A 167 33.63 -7.85 -3.12
N ASN A 168 33.34 -9.11 -3.30
CA ASN A 168 34.33 -10.18 -3.23
C ASN A 168 33.83 -11.33 -4.09
N ASP A 169 34.06 -11.16 -5.38
CA ASP A 169 34.48 -12.23 -6.31
C ASP A 169 35.00 -11.58 -7.60
#